data_af3cdc4e1ef20b08d5f9838458854a8b
#
_entry.id   af3cdc4e1ef20b08d5f9838458854a8b
#
_cell.length_a   1.000
_cell.length_b   1.000
_cell.length_c   1.000
_cell.angle_alpha   90.00
_cell.angle_beta   90.00
_cell.angle_gamma   90.00
#
_symmetry.space_group_name_H-M   'P 1'
#
loop_
_entity.id
_entity.type
_entity.pdbx_description
1 polymer ?
#
loop_
_entity_poly.entity_id
_entity_poly.type
_entity_poly.pdbx_seq_one_letter_code
_entity_poly.pdbx_strand_id
1 'polypeptide(L)'
;MKISRNKVAVIGAGLSGCEASYQLLKRGFAVDLYEMRPLKSTPAHKTGDFAELVCSNSLKSDVADTSSGLLKTELKMLDSLLLKCAYETRVEAGGALAVDRKLFSESVRKNLEKFEKFNLVTEEVERIPDAPVIVATGPLTGEKLFEDIKSRTLNRLFFFDAVAPIVDASSVDPEKSFESGRYGKGDGYINCPMNKEEYDAFYNALVNGETVPLKDFEGKEVFEGCMPVEVMAKRGYDTMRFGMLKPVGLTDPKTGRRPYAVLQLRKETQDGSAYNLVGFQTNLKFSEQKRIFSMIPALNHAEFLRYGVMHRNSYLYSPDCLTKTFRLRGGDAVYFGGQITGVEGYVESIMSGLLAAIHLSREIGGLPESVPPKTTMCGALSRYITLHNKNFQPMNSNFGILPAVEGRDKNERRTNYVARAVSDMENYVNALNRDEELSG
;
A
#
# COMPACT_ATOMS: atom_id res chain seq x y z
N MET A 1 0.99 -23.27 -29.86
CA MET A 1 1.97 -22.19 -30.11
C MET A 1 3.07 -22.31 -29.06
N LYS A 2 4.33 -22.60 -29.42
CA LYS A 2 5.41 -22.69 -28.41
C LYS A 2 5.64 -21.29 -27.85
N ILE A 3 5.26 -21.03 -26.60
CA ILE A 3 5.57 -19.79 -25.91
C ILE A 3 7.09 -19.66 -25.88
N SER A 4 7.59 -18.55 -26.39
CA SER A 4 9.03 -18.23 -26.30
C SER A 4 9.38 -18.19 -24.80
N ARG A 5 10.30 -19.01 -24.33
CA ARG A 5 10.77 -19.03 -22.93
C ARG A 5 11.30 -17.67 -22.42
N ASN A 6 11.44 -16.69 -23.32
CA ASN A 6 11.98 -15.36 -23.01
C ASN A 6 10.88 -14.28 -22.91
N LYS A 7 9.59 -14.62 -22.95
CA LYS A 7 8.48 -13.67 -22.87
C LYS A 7 7.57 -14.03 -21.68
N VAL A 8 7.24 -13.03 -20.86
CA VAL A 8 6.40 -13.17 -19.68
C VAL A 8 5.19 -12.24 -19.77
N ALA A 9 4.02 -12.76 -19.43
CA ALA A 9 2.82 -11.95 -19.24
C ALA A 9 2.75 -11.42 -17.80
N VAL A 10 2.44 -10.13 -17.64
CA VAL A 10 2.14 -9.53 -16.34
C VAL A 10 0.74 -8.93 -16.42
N ILE A 11 -0.17 -9.31 -15.51
CA ILE A 11 -1.57 -8.88 -15.55
C ILE A 11 -1.80 -7.83 -14.45
N GLY A 12 -2.10 -6.60 -14.86
CA GLY A 12 -2.36 -5.44 -14.01
C GLY A 12 -1.17 -4.49 -13.90
N ALA A 13 -1.35 -3.22 -14.33
CA ALA A 13 -0.35 -2.16 -14.24
C ALA A 13 -0.43 -1.36 -12.93
N GLY A 14 -0.80 -2.02 -11.82
CA GLY A 14 -0.68 -1.48 -10.46
C GLY A 14 0.76 -1.52 -9.95
N LEU A 15 0.96 -1.17 -8.66
CA LEU A 15 2.28 -1.15 -8.02
C LEU A 15 3.06 -2.45 -8.22
N SER A 16 2.41 -3.58 -7.93
CA SER A 16 3.04 -4.91 -8.02
C SER A 16 3.40 -5.28 -9.45
N GLY A 17 2.50 -5.05 -10.41
CA GLY A 17 2.75 -5.42 -11.82
C GLY A 17 3.79 -4.54 -12.49
N CYS A 18 3.82 -3.23 -12.20
CA CYS A 18 4.86 -2.33 -12.71
C CYS A 18 6.24 -2.72 -12.16
N GLU A 19 6.34 -3.02 -10.85
CA GLU A 19 7.60 -3.47 -10.26
C GLU A 19 8.03 -4.82 -10.85
N ALA A 20 7.11 -5.78 -10.97
CA ALA A 20 7.40 -7.09 -11.56
C ALA A 20 7.87 -6.96 -13.02
N SER A 21 7.22 -6.11 -13.81
CA SER A 21 7.62 -5.83 -15.19
C SER A 21 9.04 -5.29 -15.28
N TYR A 22 9.38 -4.31 -14.44
CA TYR A 22 10.74 -3.77 -14.39
C TYR A 22 11.78 -4.84 -14.06
N GLN A 23 11.53 -5.65 -13.03
CA GLN A 23 12.47 -6.69 -12.61
C GLN A 23 12.71 -7.76 -13.69
N LEU A 24 11.67 -8.10 -14.46
CA LEU A 24 11.77 -9.02 -15.60
C LEU A 24 12.52 -8.39 -16.78
N LEU A 25 12.18 -7.13 -17.15
CA LEU A 25 12.84 -6.40 -18.23
C LEU A 25 14.33 -6.21 -17.96
N LYS A 26 14.71 -5.86 -16.73
CA LYS A 26 16.09 -5.73 -16.29
C LYS A 26 16.87 -7.03 -16.44
N ARG A 27 16.21 -8.20 -16.28
CA ARG A 27 16.79 -9.54 -16.48
C ARG A 27 16.70 -10.04 -17.93
N GLY A 28 16.35 -9.15 -18.87
CA GLY A 28 16.40 -9.43 -20.30
C GLY A 28 15.16 -10.11 -20.88
N PHE A 29 14.10 -10.35 -20.08
CA PHE A 29 12.84 -10.89 -20.58
C PHE A 29 12.06 -9.85 -21.37
N ALA A 30 11.30 -10.29 -22.37
CA ALA A 30 10.25 -9.50 -22.98
C ALA A 30 9.00 -9.57 -22.08
N VAL A 31 8.32 -8.44 -21.89
CA VAL A 31 7.15 -8.34 -21.01
C VAL A 31 5.97 -7.79 -21.76
N ASP A 32 4.85 -8.54 -21.76
CA ASP A 32 3.54 -8.01 -22.09
C ASP A 32 2.84 -7.62 -20.77
N LEU A 33 2.71 -6.32 -20.51
CA LEU A 33 1.95 -5.80 -19.39
C LEU A 33 0.51 -5.55 -19.83
N TYR A 34 -0.41 -6.33 -19.26
CA TYR A 34 -1.85 -6.20 -19.51
C TYR A 34 -2.48 -5.24 -18.52
N GLU A 35 -3.20 -4.25 -19.01
CA GLU A 35 -3.97 -3.32 -18.16
C GLU A 35 -5.34 -3.04 -18.82
N MET A 36 -6.41 -3.20 -18.06
CA MET A 36 -7.76 -2.98 -18.58
C MET A 36 -8.15 -1.50 -18.68
N ARG A 37 -7.47 -0.62 -17.93
CA ARG A 37 -7.73 0.83 -17.99
C ARG A 37 -7.03 1.46 -19.20
N PRO A 38 -7.59 2.47 -19.81
CA PRO A 38 -8.83 3.17 -19.45
C PRO A 38 -10.11 2.53 -20.00
N LEU A 39 -10.05 1.38 -20.71
CA LEU A 39 -11.24 0.76 -21.31
C LEU A 39 -12.27 0.33 -20.26
N LYS A 40 -11.79 -0.20 -19.14
CA LYS A 40 -12.60 -0.61 -17.99
C LYS A 40 -11.92 -0.17 -16.70
N SER A 41 -12.64 0.56 -15.86
CA SER A 41 -12.14 1.02 -14.56
C SER A 41 -12.69 0.17 -13.41
N THR A 42 -11.98 0.18 -12.28
CA THR A 42 -12.48 -0.36 -11.02
C THR A 42 -13.15 0.74 -10.21
N PRO A 43 -13.93 0.42 -9.16
CA PRO A 43 -14.52 1.45 -8.29
C PRO A 43 -13.50 2.37 -7.59
N ALA A 44 -12.25 1.93 -7.38
CA ALA A 44 -11.22 2.70 -6.70
C ALA A 44 -10.35 3.56 -7.64
N HIS A 45 -10.08 3.09 -8.84
CA HIS A 45 -9.23 3.79 -9.81
C HIS A 45 -9.98 4.92 -10.52
N LYS A 46 -9.32 6.03 -10.75
CA LYS A 46 -9.87 7.23 -11.40
C LYS A 46 -9.19 7.57 -12.72
N THR A 47 -8.01 7.02 -12.96
CA THR A 47 -7.19 7.28 -14.14
C THR A 47 -6.82 5.97 -14.86
N GLY A 48 -6.18 6.09 -16.03
CA GLY A 48 -5.49 4.98 -16.69
C GLY A 48 -4.01 4.89 -16.34
N ASP A 49 -3.57 5.59 -15.30
CA ASP A 49 -2.17 5.73 -14.96
C ASP A 49 -1.57 4.45 -14.35
N PHE A 50 -0.28 4.24 -14.59
CA PHE A 50 0.47 3.15 -13.99
C PHE A 50 0.68 3.37 -12.50
N ALA A 51 0.70 2.29 -11.72
CA ALA A 51 0.95 2.33 -10.29
C ALA A 51 0.08 3.37 -9.53
N GLU A 52 -1.17 3.58 -9.96
CA GLU A 52 -2.09 4.55 -9.36
C GLU A 52 -2.29 4.26 -7.87
N LEU A 53 -2.02 5.29 -7.04
CA LEU A 53 -2.20 5.21 -5.58
C LEU A 53 -3.66 5.56 -5.23
N VAL A 54 -4.49 4.58 -4.99
CA VAL A 54 -5.94 4.76 -4.85
C VAL A 54 -6.40 5.26 -3.49
N CYS A 55 -5.75 4.85 -2.40
CA CYS A 55 -6.17 5.16 -1.03
C CYS A 55 -5.53 6.46 -0.52
N SER A 56 -4.22 6.56 -0.55
CA SER A 56 -3.43 7.66 -0.02
C SER A 56 -2.20 7.86 -0.88
N ASN A 57 -1.53 9.01 -0.78
CA ASN A 57 -0.27 9.24 -1.48
C ASN A 57 0.96 8.84 -0.67
N SER A 58 0.76 8.19 0.48
CA SER A 58 1.84 7.82 1.40
C SER A 58 2.24 6.36 1.26
N LEU A 59 3.54 6.14 1.15
CA LEU A 59 4.19 4.83 1.29
C LEU A 59 4.61 4.54 2.75
N LYS A 60 3.89 5.08 3.73
CA LYS A 60 4.15 4.95 5.18
C LYS A 60 5.49 5.58 5.62
N SER A 61 5.92 5.26 6.86
CA SER A 61 7.15 5.81 7.45
C SER A 61 8.40 5.46 6.63
N ASP A 62 9.28 6.45 6.45
CA ASP A 62 10.61 6.32 5.83
C ASP A 62 11.75 6.26 6.87
N VAL A 63 11.40 6.31 8.15
CA VAL A 63 12.36 6.25 9.23
C VAL A 63 12.91 4.84 9.34
N ALA A 64 14.24 4.68 9.28
CA ALA A 64 14.92 3.41 9.12
C ALA A 64 14.63 2.39 10.24
N ASP A 65 14.37 2.84 11.47
CA ASP A 65 14.06 2.00 12.63
C ASP A 65 12.57 1.63 12.76
N THR A 66 11.78 1.88 11.72
CA THR A 66 10.39 1.41 11.58
C THR A 66 10.32 0.19 10.67
N SER A 67 9.31 -0.65 10.86
CA SER A 67 9.10 -1.83 10.00
C SER A 67 8.93 -1.47 8.52
N SER A 68 8.23 -0.38 8.23
CA SER A 68 8.05 0.13 6.87
C SER A 68 9.34 0.75 6.30
N GLY A 69 10.15 1.43 7.13
CA GLY A 69 11.48 1.92 6.73
C GLY A 69 12.45 0.77 6.45
N LEU A 70 12.45 -0.26 7.29
CA LEU A 70 13.24 -1.46 7.07
C LEU A 70 12.88 -2.14 5.75
N LEU A 71 11.58 -2.36 5.47
CA LEU A 71 11.13 -2.94 4.20
C LEU A 71 11.60 -2.13 3.00
N LYS A 72 11.52 -0.78 3.06
CA LYS A 72 12.05 0.08 1.98
C LYS A 72 13.56 -0.05 1.81
N THR A 73 14.30 -0.17 2.91
CA THR A 73 15.75 -0.39 2.86
C THR A 73 16.09 -1.69 2.14
N GLU A 74 15.39 -2.76 2.45
CA GLU A 74 15.56 -4.07 1.78
C GLU A 74 15.20 -4.00 0.29
N LEU A 75 14.12 -3.31 -0.08
CA LEU A 75 13.73 -3.14 -1.49
C LEU A 75 14.69 -2.25 -2.28
N LYS A 76 15.33 -1.26 -1.64
CA LYS A 76 16.42 -0.50 -2.28
C LYS A 76 17.61 -1.39 -2.62
N MET A 77 17.96 -2.31 -1.75
CA MET A 77 19.04 -3.28 -2.01
C MET A 77 18.73 -4.22 -3.19
N LEU A 78 17.43 -4.50 -3.41
CA LEU A 78 16.93 -5.26 -4.55
C LEU A 78 16.69 -4.42 -5.82
N ASP A 79 17.08 -3.13 -5.79
CA ASP A 79 16.94 -2.18 -6.90
C ASP A 79 15.48 -2.01 -7.37
N SER A 80 14.57 -1.70 -6.43
CA SER A 80 13.17 -1.42 -6.74
C SER A 80 13.01 -0.14 -7.55
N LEU A 81 12.41 -0.24 -8.75
CA LEU A 81 12.06 0.91 -9.59
C LEU A 81 11.07 1.84 -8.88
N LEU A 82 10.01 1.25 -8.32
CA LEU A 82 8.93 2.06 -7.76
C LEU A 82 9.39 2.87 -6.54
N LEU A 83 10.29 2.34 -5.75
CA LEU A 83 10.89 3.13 -4.67
C LEU A 83 11.76 4.26 -5.22
N LYS A 84 12.54 4.03 -6.26
CA LYS A 84 13.32 5.08 -6.91
C LYS A 84 12.39 6.21 -7.40
N CYS A 85 11.34 5.87 -8.15
CA CYS A 85 10.34 6.84 -8.61
C CYS A 85 9.66 7.58 -7.43
N ALA A 86 9.38 6.87 -6.32
CA ALA A 86 8.78 7.48 -5.14
C ALA A 86 9.70 8.54 -4.48
N TYR A 87 11.00 8.28 -4.42
CA TYR A 87 11.95 9.27 -3.89
C TYR A 87 12.15 10.47 -4.83
N GLU A 88 12.10 10.25 -6.15
CA GLU A 88 12.19 11.32 -7.17
C GLU A 88 10.97 12.26 -7.15
N THR A 89 9.81 11.75 -6.76
CA THR A 89 8.54 12.50 -6.78
C THR A 89 7.97 12.78 -5.38
N ARG A 90 8.87 12.75 -4.38
CA ARG A 90 8.54 12.96 -2.97
C ARG A 90 7.92 14.33 -2.73
N VAL A 91 6.91 14.36 -1.85
CA VAL A 91 6.35 15.57 -1.24
C VAL A 91 6.63 15.56 0.26
N GLU A 92 6.63 16.73 0.87
CA GLU A 92 6.84 16.86 2.32
C GLU A 92 5.71 16.17 3.11
N ALA A 93 6.11 15.27 4.02
CA ALA A 93 5.19 14.52 4.88
C ALA A 93 5.87 14.06 6.19
N GLY A 94 6.67 14.93 6.80
CA GLY A 94 7.40 14.61 8.03
C GLY A 94 8.27 13.36 7.88
N GLY A 95 8.09 12.35 8.74
CA GLY A 95 8.82 11.08 8.68
C GLY A 95 8.23 10.03 7.71
N ALA A 96 7.24 10.40 6.88
CA ALA A 96 6.67 9.50 5.88
C ALA A 96 7.27 9.75 4.48
N LEU A 97 7.28 8.71 3.64
CA LEU A 97 7.49 8.85 2.21
C LEU A 97 6.12 9.05 1.55
N ALA A 98 5.80 10.28 1.19
CA ALA A 98 4.63 10.61 0.39
C ALA A 98 5.07 11.15 -0.96
N VAL A 99 4.23 10.99 -1.99
CA VAL A 99 4.57 11.33 -3.37
C VAL A 99 3.47 12.20 -4.00
N ASP A 100 3.86 13.00 -4.99
CA ASP A 100 2.91 13.52 -5.97
C ASP A 100 2.44 12.35 -6.84
N ARG A 101 1.15 12.03 -6.80
CA ARG A 101 0.59 10.83 -7.45
C ARG A 101 0.81 10.85 -8.96
N LYS A 102 0.60 12.00 -9.59
CA LYS A 102 0.71 12.14 -11.04
C LYS A 102 2.16 11.99 -11.49
N LEU A 103 3.06 12.73 -10.87
CA LEU A 103 4.49 12.65 -11.19
C LEU A 103 5.06 11.25 -10.91
N PHE A 104 4.60 10.58 -9.86
CA PHE A 104 4.99 9.21 -9.55
C PHE A 104 4.59 8.25 -10.66
N SER A 105 3.31 8.27 -11.08
CA SER A 105 2.81 7.42 -12.16
C SER A 105 3.52 7.68 -13.49
N GLU A 106 3.74 8.95 -13.83
CA GLU A 106 4.49 9.36 -15.03
C GLU A 106 5.95 8.86 -14.99
N SER A 107 6.62 8.97 -13.84
CA SER A 107 7.99 8.48 -13.66
C SER A 107 8.06 6.95 -13.83
N VAL A 108 7.12 6.20 -13.22
CA VAL A 108 7.05 4.74 -13.37
C VAL A 108 6.87 4.36 -14.84
N ARG A 109 5.88 4.93 -15.53
CA ARG A 109 5.59 4.66 -16.93
C ARG A 109 6.80 4.95 -17.82
N LYS A 110 7.38 6.14 -17.70
CA LYS A 110 8.55 6.56 -18.47
C LYS A 110 9.75 5.61 -18.31
N ASN A 111 9.96 5.07 -17.12
CA ASN A 111 11.05 4.13 -16.88
C ASN A 111 10.79 2.76 -17.48
N LEU A 112 9.56 2.26 -17.51
CA LEU A 112 9.21 1.01 -18.18
C LEU A 112 9.29 1.13 -19.70
N GLU A 113 8.80 2.23 -20.27
CA GLU A 113 8.81 2.49 -21.71
C GLU A 113 10.22 2.68 -22.30
N LYS A 114 11.27 2.84 -21.49
CA LYS A 114 12.68 2.84 -21.98
C LYS A 114 13.17 1.48 -22.46
N PHE A 115 12.51 0.40 -22.05
CA PHE A 115 12.93 -0.94 -22.45
C PHE A 115 12.29 -1.34 -23.78
N GLU A 116 13.08 -1.64 -24.79
CA GLU A 116 12.59 -2.10 -26.11
C GLU A 116 11.72 -3.36 -26.06
N LYS A 117 11.95 -4.20 -25.03
CA LYS A 117 11.20 -5.44 -24.81
C LYS A 117 9.93 -5.26 -23.97
N PHE A 118 9.56 -4.02 -23.62
CA PHE A 118 8.32 -3.70 -22.95
C PHE A 118 7.18 -3.52 -23.95
N ASN A 119 6.05 -4.16 -23.70
CA ASN A 119 4.83 -4.00 -24.49
C ASN A 119 3.63 -3.83 -23.56
N LEU A 120 2.88 -2.74 -23.73
CA LEU A 120 1.61 -2.52 -23.04
C LEU A 120 0.46 -3.07 -23.89
N VAL A 121 -0.34 -3.95 -23.30
CA VAL A 121 -1.56 -4.49 -23.90
C VAL A 121 -2.76 -3.95 -23.14
N THR A 122 -3.52 -3.05 -23.76
CA THR A 122 -4.71 -2.44 -23.13
C THR A 122 -5.92 -3.32 -23.39
N GLU A 123 -6.16 -4.28 -22.50
CA GLU A 123 -7.33 -5.16 -22.52
C GLU A 123 -7.63 -5.74 -21.13
N GLU A 124 -8.87 -6.18 -20.89
CA GLU A 124 -9.24 -6.97 -19.74
C GLU A 124 -8.91 -8.44 -19.97
N VAL A 125 -8.00 -8.99 -19.16
CA VAL A 125 -7.71 -10.43 -19.17
C VAL A 125 -8.79 -11.16 -18.37
N GLU A 126 -9.52 -12.06 -19.00
CA GLU A 126 -10.61 -12.81 -18.39
C GLU A 126 -10.20 -14.18 -17.85
N ARG A 127 -9.05 -14.71 -18.28
CA ARG A 127 -8.48 -16.00 -17.84
C ARG A 127 -6.97 -15.89 -17.77
N ILE A 128 -6.36 -16.61 -16.84
CA ILE A 128 -4.90 -16.71 -16.76
C ILE A 128 -4.39 -17.30 -18.06
N PRO A 129 -3.54 -16.57 -18.81
CA PRO A 129 -2.94 -17.10 -20.04
C PRO A 129 -2.00 -18.26 -19.74
N ASP A 130 -1.56 -18.95 -20.79
CA ASP A 130 -0.54 -19.99 -20.66
C ASP A 130 0.75 -19.39 -20.04
N ALA A 131 1.35 -20.13 -19.12
CA ALA A 131 2.55 -19.71 -18.40
C ALA A 131 3.75 -19.47 -19.36
N PRO A 132 4.71 -18.59 -18.97
CA PRO A 132 4.90 -17.95 -17.66
C PRO A 132 4.11 -16.64 -17.51
N VAL A 133 3.52 -16.45 -16.32
CA VAL A 133 2.68 -15.29 -16.02
C VAL A 133 2.79 -14.84 -14.57
N ILE A 134 2.71 -13.52 -14.34
CA ILE A 134 2.52 -12.92 -13.02
C ILE A 134 1.15 -12.25 -12.96
N VAL A 135 0.28 -12.71 -12.07
CA VAL A 135 -1.04 -12.11 -11.78
C VAL A 135 -0.86 -11.06 -10.69
N ALA A 136 -0.95 -9.79 -11.07
CA ALA A 136 -0.71 -8.62 -10.21
C ALA A 136 -1.91 -7.65 -10.22
N THR A 137 -3.11 -8.19 -10.33
CA THR A 137 -4.37 -7.46 -10.50
C THR A 137 -4.89 -6.78 -9.23
N GLY A 138 -4.21 -7.00 -8.11
CA GLY A 138 -4.56 -6.38 -6.84
C GLY A 138 -5.91 -6.86 -6.28
N PRO A 139 -6.52 -6.08 -5.38
CA PRO A 139 -7.70 -6.50 -4.64
C PRO A 139 -9.01 -6.36 -5.43
N LEU A 140 -8.99 -5.64 -6.55
CA LEU A 140 -10.16 -5.34 -7.41
C LEU A 140 -10.05 -6.07 -8.75
N THR A 141 -9.61 -7.31 -8.73
CA THR A 141 -9.54 -8.21 -9.90
C THR A 141 -10.90 -8.33 -10.58
N GLY A 142 -10.93 -8.26 -11.91
CA GLY A 142 -12.14 -8.44 -12.71
C GLY A 142 -12.81 -9.79 -12.43
N GLU A 143 -14.15 -9.80 -12.46
CA GLU A 143 -14.95 -10.95 -11.99
C GLU A 143 -14.63 -12.24 -12.73
N LYS A 144 -14.50 -12.20 -14.06
CA LYS A 144 -14.22 -13.40 -14.86
C LYS A 144 -12.82 -13.97 -14.56
N LEU A 145 -11.80 -13.12 -14.52
CA LEU A 145 -10.46 -13.54 -14.15
C LEU A 145 -10.43 -14.06 -12.71
N PHE A 146 -11.19 -13.43 -11.81
CA PHE A 146 -11.27 -13.89 -10.43
C PHE A 146 -11.91 -15.28 -10.33
N GLU A 147 -12.95 -15.59 -11.10
CA GLU A 147 -13.55 -16.94 -11.12
C GLU A 147 -12.59 -17.98 -11.75
N ASP A 148 -11.77 -17.60 -12.76
CA ASP A 148 -10.71 -18.47 -13.27
C ASP A 148 -9.64 -18.74 -12.20
N ILE A 149 -9.19 -17.73 -11.48
CA ILE A 149 -8.27 -17.87 -10.34
C ILE A 149 -8.88 -18.80 -9.27
N LYS A 150 -10.14 -18.57 -8.91
CA LYS A 150 -10.85 -19.37 -7.91
C LYS A 150 -10.98 -20.84 -8.32
N SER A 151 -11.14 -21.14 -9.61
CA SER A 151 -11.17 -22.51 -10.11
C SER A 151 -9.85 -23.26 -9.89
N ARG A 152 -8.73 -22.52 -9.81
CA ARG A 152 -7.37 -23.04 -9.58
C ARG A 152 -6.96 -22.98 -8.11
N THR A 153 -7.73 -22.29 -7.26
CA THR A 153 -7.48 -22.09 -5.84
C THR A 153 -8.74 -22.43 -5.04
N LEU A 154 -8.63 -23.15 -3.94
CA LEU A 154 -9.77 -23.74 -3.25
C LEU A 154 -10.66 -22.73 -2.49
N ASN A 155 -10.19 -21.52 -2.18
CA ASN A 155 -10.93 -20.58 -1.32
C ASN A 155 -10.74 -19.13 -1.76
N ARG A 156 -11.81 -18.33 -1.62
CA ARG A 156 -11.82 -16.88 -1.77
C ARG A 156 -12.09 -16.24 -0.43
N LEU A 157 -11.23 -15.31 -0.06
CA LEU A 157 -11.46 -14.40 1.05
C LEU A 157 -11.61 -12.98 0.54
N PHE A 158 -12.30 -12.13 1.30
CA PHE A 158 -12.43 -10.71 1.00
C PHE A 158 -12.48 -9.91 2.30
N PHE A 159 -12.11 -8.64 2.21
CA PHE A 159 -12.29 -7.65 3.27
C PHE A 159 -12.70 -6.32 2.65
N PHE A 160 -13.14 -5.39 3.50
CA PHE A 160 -13.47 -4.03 3.06
C PHE A 160 -12.33 -3.08 3.37
N ASP A 161 -12.07 -2.17 2.44
CA ASP A 161 -11.11 -1.09 2.56
C ASP A 161 -11.78 0.25 2.26
N ALA A 162 -11.34 1.32 2.90
CA ALA A 162 -11.92 2.64 2.76
C ALA A 162 -10.85 3.67 2.37
N VAL A 163 -11.25 4.65 1.56
CA VAL A 163 -10.40 5.74 1.07
C VAL A 163 -10.71 7.02 1.82
N ALA A 164 -9.67 7.81 2.14
CA ALA A 164 -9.81 9.10 2.78
C ALA A 164 -10.12 10.23 1.79
N PRO A 165 -10.86 11.28 2.21
CA PRO A 165 -11.13 12.46 1.40
C PRO A 165 -9.88 13.32 1.12
N ILE A 166 -9.97 14.10 0.03
CA ILE A 166 -8.99 15.12 -0.35
C ILE A 166 -9.71 16.46 -0.44
N VAL A 167 -9.10 17.53 0.09
CA VAL A 167 -9.61 18.89 0.04
C VAL A 167 -8.66 19.82 -0.72
N ASP A 168 -9.21 20.87 -1.32
CA ASP A 168 -8.44 21.97 -1.89
C ASP A 168 -7.70 22.73 -0.78
N ALA A 169 -6.41 22.95 -0.97
CA ALA A 169 -5.56 23.59 0.04
C ALA A 169 -5.99 25.04 0.33
N SER A 170 -6.42 25.78 -0.70
CA SER A 170 -6.86 27.17 -0.56
C SER A 170 -8.16 27.34 0.25
N SER A 171 -8.92 26.25 0.40
CA SER A 171 -10.16 26.20 1.15
C SER A 171 -10.00 25.86 2.62
N VAL A 172 -8.78 25.51 3.06
CA VAL A 172 -8.44 25.26 4.47
C VAL A 172 -8.17 26.59 5.17
N ASP A 173 -8.86 26.83 6.29
CA ASP A 173 -8.74 28.11 7.03
C ASP A 173 -7.36 28.20 7.75
N PRO A 174 -6.46 29.11 7.30
CA PRO A 174 -5.13 29.25 7.89
C PRO A 174 -5.18 29.84 9.30
N GLU A 175 -6.26 30.60 9.63
CA GLU A 175 -6.41 31.16 10.96
C GLU A 175 -6.83 30.12 12.01
N LYS A 176 -7.33 28.99 11.58
CA LYS A 176 -7.78 27.88 12.44
C LYS A 176 -6.91 26.62 12.29
N SER A 177 -5.78 26.76 11.64
CA SER A 177 -4.81 25.68 11.45
C SER A 177 -3.39 26.15 11.72
N PHE A 178 -2.44 25.23 11.81
CA PHE A 178 -1.01 25.53 11.94
C PHE A 178 -0.16 24.42 11.33
N GLU A 179 0.98 24.78 10.76
CA GLU A 179 1.94 23.83 10.21
C GLU A 179 2.92 23.38 11.31
N SER A 180 3.03 22.09 11.55
CA SER A 180 4.02 21.50 12.45
C SER A 180 4.07 19.98 12.34
N GLY A 181 5.28 19.43 12.47
CA GLY A 181 5.49 18.00 12.72
C GLY A 181 5.38 17.65 14.20
N ARG A 182 5.02 16.41 14.52
CA ARG A 182 4.95 15.94 15.92
C ARG A 182 6.35 15.92 16.54
N TYR A 183 6.42 16.41 17.78
CA TYR A 183 7.68 16.51 18.55
C TYR A 183 8.75 17.36 17.85
N GLY A 184 8.34 18.32 17.03
CA GLY A 184 9.28 19.14 16.26
C GLY A 184 10.07 18.39 15.19
N LYS A 185 9.60 17.21 14.80
CA LYS A 185 10.24 16.37 13.77
C LYS A 185 9.55 16.55 12.41
N GLY A 186 10.21 17.28 11.52
CA GLY A 186 9.75 17.52 10.15
C GLY A 186 8.56 18.48 10.05
N ASP A 187 8.45 19.10 8.90
CA ASP A 187 7.33 19.95 8.50
C ASP A 187 6.43 19.18 7.50
N GLY A 188 5.39 19.84 6.99
CA GLY A 188 4.57 19.28 5.91
C GLY A 188 3.23 18.68 6.34
N TYR A 189 2.84 18.84 7.62
CA TYR A 189 1.48 18.60 8.07
C TYR A 189 0.80 19.89 8.48
N ILE A 190 -0.39 20.14 7.92
CA ILE A 190 -1.30 21.15 8.45
C ILE A 190 -2.13 20.51 9.56
N ASN A 191 -2.11 21.08 10.74
CA ASN A 191 -2.81 20.61 11.90
C ASN A 191 -4.09 21.43 12.11
N CYS A 192 -5.23 20.76 12.18
CA CYS A 192 -6.56 21.32 12.38
C CYS A 192 -6.99 21.00 13.82
N PRO A 193 -6.73 21.89 14.79
CA PRO A 193 -7.06 21.66 16.20
C PRO A 193 -8.56 21.77 16.44
N MET A 194 -9.02 21.05 17.46
CA MET A 194 -10.35 21.15 18.04
C MET A 194 -10.23 21.31 19.57
N ASN A 195 -11.03 22.19 20.16
CA ASN A 195 -11.27 22.20 21.59
C ASN A 195 -12.23 21.07 22.00
N LYS A 196 -12.60 20.97 23.27
CA LYS A 196 -13.45 19.90 23.77
C LYS A 196 -14.85 19.95 23.19
N GLU A 197 -15.46 21.14 23.18
CA GLU A 197 -16.82 21.39 22.70
C GLU A 197 -16.93 21.07 21.18
N GLU A 198 -15.96 21.51 20.39
CA GLU A 198 -15.87 21.23 18.97
C GLU A 198 -15.71 19.73 18.69
N TYR A 199 -14.87 19.06 19.49
CA TYR A 199 -14.67 17.61 19.38
C TYR A 199 -15.96 16.86 19.78
N ASP A 200 -16.62 17.25 20.86
CA ASP A 200 -17.86 16.61 21.32
C ASP A 200 -18.96 16.69 20.25
N ALA A 201 -19.13 17.86 19.63
CA ALA A 201 -20.07 18.05 18.52
C ALA A 201 -19.71 17.20 17.31
N PHE A 202 -18.44 17.23 16.90
CA PHE A 202 -17.91 16.43 15.78
C PHE A 202 -18.07 14.92 16.03
N TYR A 203 -17.68 14.44 17.22
CA TYR A 203 -17.77 13.02 17.59
C TYR A 203 -19.22 12.53 17.55
N ASN A 204 -20.15 13.29 18.13
CA ASN A 204 -21.57 12.93 18.12
C ASN A 204 -22.14 12.88 16.69
N ALA A 205 -21.77 13.84 15.84
CA ALA A 205 -22.17 13.83 14.45
C ALA A 205 -21.60 12.65 13.68
N LEU A 206 -20.33 12.29 13.93
CA LEU A 206 -19.63 11.18 13.29
C LEU A 206 -20.23 9.82 13.63
N VAL A 207 -20.51 9.57 14.93
CA VAL A 207 -21.11 8.31 15.40
C VAL A 207 -22.50 8.09 14.82
N ASN A 208 -23.28 9.17 14.61
CA ASN A 208 -24.64 9.14 14.07
C ASN A 208 -24.72 9.40 12.57
N GLY A 209 -23.59 9.58 11.89
CA GLY A 209 -23.54 9.86 10.46
C GLY A 209 -24.10 8.72 9.60
N GLU A 210 -24.84 9.08 8.56
CA GLU A 210 -25.38 8.10 7.62
C GLU A 210 -24.29 7.50 6.73
N THR A 211 -24.24 6.17 6.68
CA THR A 211 -23.31 5.42 5.84
C THR A 211 -23.98 4.93 4.55
N VAL A 212 -23.16 4.62 3.54
CA VAL A 212 -23.62 3.93 2.34
C VAL A 212 -23.90 2.46 2.72
N PRO A 213 -25.09 1.91 2.39
CA PRO A 213 -25.37 0.51 2.59
C PRO A 213 -24.38 -0.36 1.79
N LEU A 214 -23.65 -1.24 2.46
CA LEU A 214 -22.79 -2.22 1.81
C LEU A 214 -23.60 -3.50 1.60
N LYS A 215 -23.70 -3.95 0.35
CA LYS A 215 -24.26 -5.26 0.02
C LYS A 215 -23.31 -6.31 0.62
N ASP A 216 -23.88 -7.25 1.40
CA ASP A 216 -23.16 -8.36 2.05
C ASP A 216 -22.15 -7.95 3.16
N PHE A 217 -22.37 -6.82 3.82
CA PHE A 217 -21.57 -6.41 4.98
C PHE A 217 -22.01 -7.15 6.26
N GLU A 218 -21.34 -8.22 6.57
CA GLU A 218 -21.36 -8.82 7.89
C GLU A 218 -20.18 -8.29 8.71
N GLY A 219 -20.38 -7.29 9.55
CA GLY A 219 -19.45 -6.41 10.29
C GLY A 219 -18.13 -6.95 10.87
N LYS A 220 -17.67 -8.10 10.42
CA LYS A 220 -16.42 -8.77 10.87
C LYS A 220 -15.25 -8.66 9.89
N GLU A 221 -15.44 -8.05 8.72
CA GLU A 221 -14.52 -8.16 7.58
C GLU A 221 -13.83 -6.84 7.20
N VAL A 222 -13.69 -5.89 8.14
CA VAL A 222 -12.93 -4.65 7.90
C VAL A 222 -11.50 -4.84 8.40
N PHE A 223 -10.53 -4.58 7.52
CA PHE A 223 -9.12 -4.59 7.90
C PHE A 223 -8.83 -3.47 8.91
N GLU A 224 -8.19 -3.79 10.04
CA GLU A 224 -7.91 -2.85 11.13
C GLU A 224 -7.15 -1.59 10.67
N GLY A 225 -6.22 -1.72 9.73
CA GLY A 225 -5.40 -0.62 9.22
C GLY A 225 -6.14 0.37 8.31
N CYS A 226 -7.32 -0.01 7.77
CA CYS A 226 -8.14 0.79 6.87
C CYS A 226 -9.57 0.99 7.41
N MET A 227 -9.73 0.87 8.72
CA MET A 227 -11.03 0.99 9.37
C MET A 227 -11.63 2.39 9.18
N PRO A 228 -12.91 2.47 8.75
CA PRO A 228 -13.59 3.74 8.60
C PRO A 228 -13.64 4.55 9.89
N VAL A 229 -13.49 5.86 9.78
CA VAL A 229 -13.41 6.79 10.91
C VAL A 229 -14.66 6.74 11.79
N GLU A 230 -15.85 6.58 11.22
CA GLU A 230 -17.11 6.43 11.95
C GLU A 230 -17.20 5.08 12.69
N VAL A 231 -16.56 4.03 12.17
CA VAL A 231 -16.48 2.73 12.85
C VAL A 231 -15.52 2.80 14.03
N MET A 232 -14.38 3.50 13.86
CA MET A 232 -13.45 3.78 14.94
C MET A 232 -14.09 4.61 16.06
N ALA A 233 -14.87 5.63 15.69
CA ALA A 233 -15.59 6.47 16.66
C ALA A 233 -16.59 5.64 17.49
N LYS A 234 -17.31 4.70 16.89
CA LYS A 234 -18.26 3.81 17.57
C LYS A 234 -17.60 2.86 18.60
N ARG A 235 -16.29 2.63 18.51
CA ARG A 235 -15.53 1.83 19.50
C ARG A 235 -15.33 2.54 20.83
N GLY A 236 -15.50 3.86 20.88
CA GLY A 236 -15.45 4.65 22.10
C GLY A 236 -15.00 6.09 21.89
N TYR A 237 -15.43 6.96 22.76
CA TYR A 237 -15.21 8.40 22.71
C TYR A 237 -13.71 8.78 22.58
N ASP A 238 -12.85 8.17 23.36
CA ASP A 238 -11.42 8.47 23.37
C ASP A 238 -10.63 7.72 22.27
N THR A 239 -11.22 6.74 21.59
CA THR A 239 -10.53 5.95 20.57
C THR A 239 -9.91 6.84 19.48
N MET A 240 -10.63 7.89 19.04
CA MET A 240 -10.14 8.84 18.04
C MET A 240 -8.97 9.69 18.56
N ARG A 241 -9.01 10.10 19.81
CA ARG A 241 -8.00 10.95 20.47
C ARG A 241 -6.71 10.19 20.81
N PHE A 242 -6.77 8.89 20.97
CA PHE A 242 -5.59 8.02 21.07
C PHE A 242 -5.11 7.50 19.72
N GLY A 243 -5.95 7.60 18.69
CA GLY A 243 -5.70 7.20 17.30
C GLY A 243 -5.38 8.38 16.37
N MET A 244 -6.23 8.56 15.36
CA MET A 244 -6.01 9.48 14.23
C MET A 244 -6.10 10.96 14.61
N LEU A 245 -6.88 11.32 15.62
CA LEU A 245 -7.00 12.70 16.13
C LEU A 245 -6.11 12.97 17.35
N LYS A 246 -5.06 12.20 17.55
CA LYS A 246 -4.17 12.28 18.70
C LYS A 246 -3.49 13.66 18.76
N PRO A 247 -3.60 14.41 19.88
CA PRO A 247 -2.98 15.73 20.01
C PRO A 247 -1.54 15.67 20.57
N VAL A 248 -1.07 14.50 21.02
CA VAL A 248 0.24 14.34 21.67
C VAL A 248 1.38 14.67 20.72
N GLY A 249 2.36 15.46 21.20
CA GLY A 249 3.50 15.90 20.39
C GLY A 249 3.24 17.15 19.55
N LEU A 250 2.05 17.76 19.68
CA LEU A 250 1.69 19.01 19.02
C LEU A 250 1.37 20.09 20.06
N THR A 251 1.80 21.31 19.78
CA THR A 251 1.45 22.51 20.53
C THR A 251 0.92 23.53 19.52
N ASP A 252 -0.27 24.04 19.74
CA ASP A 252 -0.83 25.10 18.91
C ASP A 252 -0.07 26.41 19.19
N PRO A 253 0.59 27.01 18.21
CA PRO A 253 1.39 28.21 18.42
C PRO A 253 0.56 29.45 18.79
N LYS A 254 -0.75 29.46 18.47
CA LYS A 254 -1.67 30.57 18.80
C LYS A 254 -2.10 30.55 20.27
N THR A 255 -2.24 29.39 20.83
CA THR A 255 -2.68 29.23 22.23
C THR A 255 -1.54 28.88 23.20
N GLY A 256 -0.39 28.42 22.67
CA GLY A 256 0.71 27.87 23.45
C GLY A 256 0.37 26.56 24.18
N ARG A 257 -0.77 25.94 23.87
CA ARG A 257 -1.30 24.74 24.55
C ARG A 257 -1.46 23.57 23.58
N ARG A 258 -1.48 22.37 24.15
CA ARG A 258 -1.85 21.18 23.43
C ARG A 258 -3.36 21.19 23.15
N PRO A 259 -3.81 21.04 21.90
CA PRO A 259 -5.23 20.93 21.56
C PRO A 259 -5.90 19.72 22.23
N TYR A 260 -7.23 19.71 22.29
CA TYR A 260 -7.97 18.56 22.77
C TYR A 260 -7.93 17.39 21.80
N ALA A 261 -8.13 17.68 20.51
CA ALA A 261 -7.98 16.74 19.39
C ALA A 261 -7.38 17.48 18.18
N VAL A 262 -6.75 16.78 17.24
CA VAL A 262 -6.14 17.38 16.04
C VAL A 262 -6.31 16.45 14.86
N LEU A 263 -6.96 16.93 13.79
CA LEU A 263 -6.85 16.32 12.47
C LEU A 263 -5.56 16.81 11.79
N GLN A 264 -4.80 15.89 11.21
CA GLN A 264 -3.64 16.24 10.37
C GLN A 264 -4.01 16.14 8.89
N LEU A 265 -3.63 17.15 8.11
CA LEU A 265 -3.70 17.15 6.67
C LEU A 265 -2.30 16.98 6.11
N ARG A 266 -2.17 16.19 5.03
CA ARG A 266 -0.90 15.94 4.34
C ARG A 266 -0.99 16.38 2.89
N LYS A 267 0.08 17.00 2.36
CA LYS A 267 0.18 17.38 0.95
C LYS A 267 -0.06 16.18 0.03
N GLU A 268 -0.90 16.35 -0.98
CA GLU A 268 -1.15 15.40 -2.07
C GLU A 268 -0.29 15.69 -3.29
N THR A 269 0.10 16.95 -3.49
CA THR A 269 0.85 17.45 -4.65
C THR A 269 2.11 18.17 -4.21
N GLN A 270 3.11 18.27 -5.09
CA GLN A 270 4.35 18.97 -4.79
C GLN A 270 4.13 20.48 -4.58
N ASP A 271 3.21 21.08 -5.33
CA ASP A 271 2.85 22.49 -5.19
C ASP A 271 1.99 22.81 -3.96
N GLY A 272 1.54 21.76 -3.24
CA GLY A 272 0.70 21.91 -2.05
C GLY A 272 -0.72 22.37 -2.35
N SER A 273 -1.23 22.19 -3.57
CA SER A 273 -2.57 22.63 -3.98
C SER A 273 -3.71 21.78 -3.39
N ALA A 274 -3.40 20.59 -2.88
CA ALA A 274 -4.38 19.65 -2.30
C ALA A 274 -3.86 18.96 -1.04
N TYR A 275 -4.77 18.67 -0.11
CA TYR A 275 -4.48 17.96 1.14
C TYR A 275 -5.35 16.74 1.34
N ASN A 276 -4.73 15.65 1.80
CA ASN A 276 -5.42 14.43 2.25
C ASN A 276 -5.74 14.50 3.75
N LEU A 277 -6.94 14.11 4.15
CA LEU A 277 -7.35 13.99 5.56
C LEU A 277 -6.75 12.69 6.14
N VAL A 278 -5.69 12.81 6.92
CA VAL A 278 -4.94 11.65 7.43
C VAL A 278 -5.79 10.82 8.39
N GLY A 279 -5.98 9.55 8.06
CA GLY A 279 -6.74 8.61 8.90
C GLY A 279 -8.26 8.74 8.80
N PHE A 280 -8.79 9.51 7.83
CA PHE A 280 -10.21 9.73 7.64
C PHE A 280 -10.81 8.87 6.50
N GLN A 281 -10.35 7.64 6.36
CA GLN A 281 -11.05 6.66 5.56
C GLN A 281 -12.50 6.54 6.05
N THR A 282 -13.47 6.46 5.12
CA THR A 282 -14.88 6.54 5.52
C THR A 282 -15.82 5.86 4.54
N ASN A 283 -16.94 5.34 5.07
CA ASN A 283 -18.10 4.87 4.32
C ASN A 283 -19.32 5.79 4.48
N LEU A 284 -19.13 6.98 5.07
CA LEU A 284 -20.22 7.97 5.15
C LEU A 284 -20.69 8.37 3.76
N LYS A 285 -21.99 8.65 3.61
CA LYS A 285 -22.53 9.28 2.39
C LYS A 285 -21.81 10.60 2.11
N PHE A 286 -21.67 11.01 0.85
CA PHE A 286 -20.94 12.23 0.47
C PHE A 286 -21.49 13.50 1.14
N SER A 287 -22.82 13.60 1.27
CA SER A 287 -23.46 14.69 2.02
C SER A 287 -23.07 14.72 3.49
N GLU A 288 -22.97 13.55 4.12
CA GLU A 288 -22.55 13.42 5.50
C GLU A 288 -21.04 13.71 5.69
N GLN A 289 -20.21 13.27 4.76
CA GLN A 289 -18.78 13.63 4.79
C GLN A 289 -18.61 15.15 4.77
N LYS A 290 -19.28 15.84 3.84
CA LYS A 290 -19.24 17.31 3.77
C LYS A 290 -19.73 17.93 5.06
N ARG A 291 -20.91 17.52 5.56
CA ARG A 291 -21.53 18.06 6.77
C ARG A 291 -20.66 17.87 8.00
N ILE A 292 -20.18 16.63 8.23
CA ILE A 292 -19.49 16.25 9.47
C ILE A 292 -18.04 16.77 9.46
N PHE A 293 -17.32 16.61 8.36
CA PHE A 293 -15.92 17.03 8.32
C PHE A 293 -15.76 18.55 8.31
N SER A 294 -16.76 19.29 7.78
CA SER A 294 -16.81 20.76 7.89
C SER A 294 -17.10 21.27 9.31
N MET A 295 -17.43 20.40 10.28
CA MET A 295 -17.52 20.78 11.69
C MET A 295 -16.13 21.00 12.33
N ILE A 296 -15.06 20.49 11.73
CA ILE A 296 -13.71 20.78 12.14
C ILE A 296 -13.40 22.24 11.78
N PRO A 297 -13.03 23.11 12.71
CA PRO A 297 -12.96 24.55 12.48
C PRO A 297 -12.17 24.99 11.25
N ALA A 298 -11.02 24.37 11.00
CA ALA A 298 -10.19 24.67 9.84
C ALA A 298 -10.81 24.20 8.51
N LEU A 299 -11.81 23.34 8.53
CA LEU A 299 -12.49 22.78 7.35
C LEU A 299 -13.90 23.31 7.15
N ASN A 300 -14.33 24.36 7.86
CA ASN A 300 -15.69 24.89 7.77
C ASN A 300 -16.13 25.25 6.34
N HIS A 301 -15.19 25.68 5.51
CA HIS A 301 -15.39 26.06 4.12
C HIS A 301 -14.64 25.17 3.14
N ALA A 302 -14.17 23.98 3.59
CA ALA A 302 -13.34 23.11 2.77
C ALA A 302 -14.10 22.64 1.51
N GLU A 303 -13.40 22.73 0.39
CA GLU A 303 -13.83 22.18 -0.90
C GLU A 303 -13.25 20.78 -1.06
N PHE A 304 -14.14 19.78 -1.14
CA PHE A 304 -13.73 18.40 -1.29
C PHE A 304 -13.47 18.09 -2.77
N LEU A 305 -12.20 17.92 -3.12
CA LEU A 305 -11.76 17.49 -4.45
C LEU A 305 -12.07 16.00 -4.67
N ARG A 306 -12.07 15.22 -3.58
CA ARG A 306 -12.46 13.80 -3.59
C ARG A 306 -13.12 13.44 -2.26
N TYR A 307 -14.22 12.71 -2.34
CA TYR A 307 -14.84 12.08 -1.17
C TYR A 307 -14.25 10.71 -0.89
N GLY A 308 -14.31 10.30 0.36
CA GLY A 308 -13.98 8.95 0.79
C GLY A 308 -15.01 7.93 0.27
N VAL A 309 -14.55 6.73 -0.04
CA VAL A 309 -15.39 5.61 -0.47
C VAL A 309 -14.87 4.31 0.10
N MET A 310 -15.75 3.33 0.26
CA MET A 310 -15.40 1.99 0.71
C MET A 310 -15.49 0.99 -0.45
N HIS A 311 -14.54 0.06 -0.49
CA HIS A 311 -14.47 -0.98 -1.52
C HIS A 311 -14.41 -2.36 -0.87
N ARG A 312 -14.95 -3.36 -1.58
CA ARG A 312 -14.74 -4.76 -1.25
C ARG A 312 -13.46 -5.24 -1.92
N ASN A 313 -12.45 -5.57 -1.14
CA ASN A 313 -11.18 -6.11 -1.61
C ASN A 313 -11.21 -7.65 -1.59
N SER A 314 -10.56 -8.26 -2.58
CA SER A 314 -10.44 -9.72 -2.64
C SER A 314 -8.99 -10.13 -2.50
N TYR A 315 -8.74 -11.21 -1.76
CA TYR A 315 -7.43 -11.83 -1.64
C TYR A 315 -7.56 -13.35 -1.56
N LEU A 316 -6.46 -14.04 -1.87
CA LEU A 316 -6.37 -15.50 -1.82
C LEU A 316 -6.07 -15.98 -0.40
N TYR A 317 -6.54 -17.15 -0.05
CA TYR A 317 -6.01 -17.88 1.09
C TYR A 317 -4.63 -18.46 0.70
N SER A 318 -3.66 -17.57 0.60
CA SER A 318 -2.32 -17.86 0.07
C SER A 318 -1.57 -18.99 0.78
N PRO A 319 -1.74 -19.23 2.09
CA PRO A 319 -1.14 -20.38 2.75
C PRO A 319 -1.41 -21.72 2.08
N ASP A 320 -2.60 -21.92 1.50
CA ASP A 320 -2.96 -23.18 0.87
C ASP A 320 -2.62 -23.22 -0.63
N CYS A 321 -2.62 -22.07 -1.32
CA CYS A 321 -2.48 -22.05 -2.77
C CYS A 321 -1.13 -21.56 -3.29
N LEU A 322 -0.35 -20.80 -2.50
CA LEU A 322 0.95 -20.28 -2.94
C LEU A 322 2.13 -20.95 -2.24
N THR A 323 3.23 -21.06 -2.96
CA THR A 323 4.54 -21.41 -2.37
C THR A 323 5.20 -20.16 -1.77
N LYS A 324 6.29 -20.35 -1.03
CA LYS A 324 7.11 -19.26 -0.48
C LYS A 324 7.71 -18.31 -1.55
N THR A 325 7.66 -18.72 -2.82
CA THR A 325 8.10 -17.93 -3.97
C THR A 325 6.96 -17.22 -4.68
N PHE A 326 5.75 -17.19 -4.10
CA PHE A 326 4.51 -16.65 -4.68
C PHE A 326 4.00 -17.42 -5.92
N ARG A 327 4.54 -18.59 -6.19
CA ARG A 327 4.12 -19.49 -7.26
C ARG A 327 2.85 -20.26 -6.86
N LEU A 328 1.91 -20.42 -7.78
CA LEU A 328 0.75 -21.28 -7.60
C LEU A 328 1.19 -22.74 -7.41
N ARG A 329 0.65 -23.41 -6.39
CA ARG A 329 0.95 -24.83 -6.13
C ARG A 329 0.33 -25.72 -7.19
N GLY A 330 1.07 -26.77 -7.59
CA GLY A 330 0.55 -27.84 -8.45
C GLY A 330 0.29 -27.45 -9.92
N GLY A 331 0.72 -26.26 -10.36
CA GLY A 331 0.46 -25.79 -11.71
C GLY A 331 1.71 -25.39 -12.49
N ASP A 332 1.50 -24.78 -13.64
CA ASP A 332 2.50 -24.15 -14.50
C ASP A 332 3.19 -22.96 -13.79
N ALA A 333 4.11 -22.26 -14.47
CA ALA A 333 4.83 -21.10 -13.95
C ALA A 333 3.90 -19.85 -13.81
N VAL A 334 2.86 -19.98 -12.95
CA VAL A 334 1.91 -18.93 -12.60
C VAL A 334 2.29 -18.37 -11.23
N TYR A 335 2.58 -17.09 -11.18
CA TYR A 335 2.96 -16.36 -9.98
C TYR A 335 1.94 -15.31 -9.62
N PHE A 336 1.87 -14.93 -8.35
CA PHE A 336 0.99 -13.88 -7.87
C PHE A 336 1.79 -12.79 -7.18
N GLY A 337 1.34 -11.53 -7.33
CA GLY A 337 1.92 -10.39 -6.65
C GLY A 337 0.86 -9.35 -6.25
N GLY A 338 1.19 -8.52 -5.27
CA GLY A 338 0.29 -7.48 -4.77
C GLY A 338 -0.69 -7.98 -3.73
N GLN A 339 -1.64 -7.12 -3.41
CA GLN A 339 -2.60 -7.30 -2.32
C GLN A 339 -3.45 -8.57 -2.46
N ILE A 340 -3.65 -9.07 -3.68
CA ILE A 340 -4.34 -10.35 -3.93
C ILE A 340 -3.67 -11.53 -3.21
N THR A 341 -2.38 -11.45 -2.89
CA THR A 341 -1.65 -12.48 -2.15
C THR A 341 -1.86 -12.42 -0.63
N GLY A 342 -2.59 -11.43 -0.12
CA GLY A 342 -2.74 -11.20 1.31
C GLY A 342 -1.64 -10.35 1.95
N VAL A 343 -0.76 -9.72 1.19
CA VAL A 343 0.03 -8.59 1.68
C VAL A 343 -0.85 -7.34 1.74
N GLU A 344 -0.64 -6.49 2.74
CA GLU A 344 -1.42 -5.25 2.91
C GLU A 344 -0.52 -4.03 2.93
N GLY A 345 -0.72 -3.15 1.95
CA GLY A 345 -0.01 -1.88 1.79
C GLY A 345 0.74 -1.76 0.48
N TYR A 346 1.10 -0.52 0.14
CA TYR A 346 1.74 -0.20 -1.14
C TYR A 346 3.15 -0.79 -1.25
N VAL A 347 3.96 -0.62 -0.20
CA VAL A 347 5.35 -1.13 -0.19
C VAL A 347 5.38 -2.65 -0.17
N GLU A 348 4.46 -3.26 0.56
CA GLU A 348 4.25 -4.71 0.63
C GLU A 348 3.81 -5.26 -0.73
N SER A 349 2.97 -4.53 -1.46
CA SER A 349 2.56 -4.88 -2.84
C SER A 349 3.74 -4.79 -3.82
N ILE A 350 4.56 -3.75 -3.71
CA ILE A 350 5.81 -3.61 -4.48
C ILE A 350 6.73 -4.81 -4.21
N MET A 351 6.96 -5.12 -2.93
CA MET A 351 7.79 -6.24 -2.47
C MET A 351 7.35 -7.57 -3.10
N SER A 352 6.06 -7.88 -3.06
CA SER A 352 5.56 -9.16 -3.56
C SER A 352 5.68 -9.28 -5.09
N GLY A 353 5.47 -8.18 -5.84
CA GLY A 353 5.70 -8.14 -7.29
C GLY A 353 7.17 -8.32 -7.66
N LEU A 354 8.06 -7.62 -6.94
CA LEU A 354 9.50 -7.73 -7.09
C LEU A 354 9.99 -9.17 -6.87
N LEU A 355 9.59 -9.79 -5.76
CA LEU A 355 9.99 -11.15 -5.44
C LEU A 355 9.39 -12.18 -6.41
N ALA A 356 8.11 -12.03 -6.80
CA ALA A 356 7.49 -12.90 -7.78
C ALA A 356 8.26 -12.88 -9.13
N ALA A 357 8.71 -11.70 -9.57
CA ALA A 357 9.50 -11.57 -10.78
C ALA A 357 10.89 -12.20 -10.67
N ILE A 358 11.59 -11.99 -9.55
CA ILE A 358 12.88 -12.63 -9.30
C ILE A 358 12.72 -14.16 -9.32
N HIS A 359 11.73 -14.70 -8.62
CA HIS A 359 11.53 -16.14 -8.55
C HIS A 359 11.14 -16.75 -9.89
N LEU A 360 10.23 -16.08 -10.64
CA LEU A 360 9.86 -16.53 -11.97
C LEU A 360 11.05 -16.51 -12.93
N SER A 361 11.87 -15.46 -12.92
CA SER A 361 13.06 -15.37 -13.78
C SER A 361 14.06 -16.49 -13.48
N ARG A 362 14.25 -16.83 -12.19
CA ARG A 362 15.11 -17.94 -11.76
C ARG A 362 14.56 -19.30 -12.21
N GLU A 363 13.25 -19.54 -12.08
CA GLU A 363 12.59 -20.76 -12.59
C GLU A 363 12.80 -20.93 -14.09
N ILE A 364 12.58 -19.88 -14.87
CA ILE A 364 12.79 -19.91 -16.34
C ILE A 364 14.27 -20.15 -16.69
N GLY A 365 15.18 -19.54 -15.93
CA GLY A 365 16.63 -19.70 -16.08
C GLY A 365 17.17 -21.03 -15.55
N GLY A 366 16.34 -21.88 -14.95
CA GLY A 366 16.75 -23.15 -14.35
C GLY A 366 17.62 -23.00 -13.11
N LEU A 367 17.60 -21.83 -12.46
CA LEU A 367 18.31 -21.54 -11.23
C LEU A 367 17.54 -22.08 -10.00
N PRO A 368 18.24 -22.47 -8.93
CA PRO A 368 17.59 -22.95 -7.72
C PRO A 368 16.72 -21.86 -7.08
N GLU A 369 15.67 -22.27 -6.35
CA GLU A 369 14.89 -21.33 -5.53
C GLU A 369 15.80 -20.57 -4.57
N SER A 370 15.58 -19.25 -4.49
CA SER A 370 16.29 -18.37 -3.56
C SER A 370 15.26 -17.42 -2.93
N VAL A 371 14.99 -17.58 -1.64
CA VAL A 371 14.04 -16.75 -0.90
C VAL A 371 14.76 -15.91 0.16
N PRO A 372 14.32 -14.69 0.41
CA PRO A 372 14.92 -13.86 1.46
C PRO A 372 14.87 -14.56 2.82
N PRO A 373 15.90 -14.41 3.67
CA PRO A 373 15.93 -14.98 5.01
C PRO A 373 14.70 -14.55 5.86
N LYS A 374 14.20 -15.43 6.71
CA LYS A 374 13.07 -15.13 7.63
C LYS A 374 13.35 -13.99 8.61
N THR A 375 14.58 -13.58 8.74
CA THR A 375 15.07 -12.49 9.59
C THR A 375 14.98 -11.13 8.91
N THR A 376 14.73 -11.08 7.59
CA THR A 376 14.43 -9.89 6.82
C THR A 376 12.92 -9.63 6.79
N MET A 377 12.48 -8.39 6.56
CA MET A 377 11.07 -8.07 6.46
C MET A 377 10.43 -8.69 5.21
N CYS A 378 11.14 -8.70 4.08
CA CYS A 378 10.74 -9.39 2.85
C CYS A 378 10.51 -10.89 3.09
N GLY A 379 11.46 -11.58 3.73
CA GLY A 379 11.35 -13.00 4.02
C GLY A 379 10.28 -13.32 5.06
N ALA A 380 10.12 -12.50 6.08
CA ALA A 380 9.09 -12.68 7.11
C ALA A 380 7.67 -12.52 6.53
N LEU A 381 7.43 -11.50 5.69
CA LEU A 381 6.16 -11.31 5.00
C LEU A 381 5.86 -12.47 4.05
N SER A 382 6.82 -12.85 3.19
CA SER A 382 6.65 -13.98 2.27
C SER A 382 6.30 -15.27 3.02
N ARG A 383 6.96 -15.50 4.16
CA ARG A 383 6.70 -16.64 5.03
C ARG A 383 5.31 -16.56 5.67
N TYR A 384 4.91 -15.41 6.20
CA TYR A 384 3.60 -15.22 6.83
C TYR A 384 2.45 -15.56 5.88
N ILE A 385 2.48 -15.01 4.66
CA ILE A 385 1.40 -15.19 3.69
C ILE A 385 1.37 -16.58 3.04
N THR A 386 2.41 -17.41 3.21
CA THR A 386 2.50 -18.73 2.58
C THR A 386 2.58 -19.90 3.56
N LEU A 387 2.63 -19.63 4.86
CA LEU A 387 2.55 -20.65 5.90
C LEU A 387 1.12 -20.85 6.35
N HIS A 388 0.76 -22.12 6.58
CA HIS A 388 -0.56 -22.47 7.06
C HIS A 388 -0.90 -21.72 8.37
N ASN A 389 -2.02 -21.00 8.35
CA ASN A 389 -2.53 -20.22 9.47
C ASN A 389 -4.08 -20.24 9.43
N LYS A 390 -4.72 -20.90 10.37
CA LYS A 390 -6.19 -21.03 10.43
C LYS A 390 -6.94 -19.69 10.46
N ASN A 391 -6.28 -18.64 10.98
CA ASN A 391 -6.82 -17.28 11.08
C ASN A 391 -6.05 -16.33 10.17
N PHE A 392 -5.79 -16.73 8.91
CA PHE A 392 -5.08 -15.91 7.95
C PHE A 392 -5.81 -14.60 7.71
N GLN A 393 -5.10 -13.51 7.86
CA GLN A 393 -5.55 -12.14 7.59
C GLN A 393 -4.47 -11.44 6.76
N PRO A 394 -4.84 -10.46 5.93
CA PRO A 394 -3.86 -9.63 5.25
C PRO A 394 -2.83 -9.05 6.24
N MET A 395 -1.57 -8.95 5.80
CA MET A 395 -0.46 -8.58 6.67
C MET A 395 0.37 -7.46 6.07
N ASN A 396 0.61 -6.43 6.88
CA ASN A 396 1.59 -5.39 6.59
C ASN A 396 2.93 -5.66 7.29
N SER A 397 3.95 -4.90 6.90
CA SER A 397 5.24 -4.92 7.56
C SER A 397 5.13 -4.54 9.04
N ASN A 398 5.56 -5.43 9.93
CA ASN A 398 5.64 -5.17 11.35
C ASN A 398 6.71 -6.07 12.00
N PHE A 399 7.32 -5.61 13.09
CA PHE A 399 8.38 -6.37 13.78
C PHE A 399 7.88 -7.65 14.45
N GLY A 400 6.56 -7.78 14.68
CA GLY A 400 5.96 -8.96 15.32
C GLY A 400 6.03 -10.24 14.49
N ILE A 401 6.24 -10.13 13.16
CA ILE A 401 6.41 -11.28 12.27
C ILE A 401 7.88 -11.74 12.12
N LEU A 402 8.83 -10.94 12.63
CA LEU A 402 10.25 -11.30 12.63
C LEU A 402 10.59 -12.26 13.80
N PRO A 403 11.52 -13.18 13.62
CA PRO A 403 12.07 -13.95 14.74
C PRO A 403 12.64 -13.01 15.81
N ALA A 404 12.37 -13.27 17.07
CA ALA A 404 12.78 -12.42 18.19
C ALA A 404 14.29 -12.08 18.19
N VAL A 405 14.60 -10.92 18.72
CA VAL A 405 15.97 -10.47 19.03
C VAL A 405 16.05 -10.12 20.50
N GLU A 406 17.25 -10.24 21.07
CA GLU A 406 17.54 -9.75 22.41
C GLU A 406 17.62 -8.21 22.42
N GLY A 407 17.42 -7.62 23.57
CA GLY A 407 17.50 -6.17 23.79
C GLY A 407 16.85 -5.77 25.12
N ARG A 408 17.50 -4.88 25.85
CA ARG A 408 17.11 -4.42 27.19
C ARG A 408 15.77 -3.67 27.18
N ASP A 409 15.53 -2.95 26.09
CA ASP A 409 14.30 -2.15 25.91
C ASP A 409 13.77 -2.23 24.47
N LYS A 410 12.69 -1.52 24.21
CA LYS A 410 12.03 -1.51 22.89
C LYS A 410 12.91 -0.88 21.80
N ASN A 411 13.69 0.14 22.13
CA ASN A 411 14.52 0.85 21.14
C ASN A 411 15.71 0.00 20.76
N GLU A 412 16.40 -0.62 21.73
CA GLU A 412 17.50 -1.53 21.49
C GLU A 412 17.04 -2.73 20.65
N ARG A 413 15.89 -3.33 20.99
CA ARG A 413 15.33 -4.42 20.14
C ARG A 413 15.05 -3.98 18.71
N ARG A 414 14.51 -2.76 18.50
CA ARG A 414 14.30 -2.24 17.13
C ARG A 414 15.62 -2.11 16.37
N THR A 415 16.64 -1.52 16.98
CA THR A 415 17.98 -1.41 16.39
C THR A 415 18.53 -2.78 16.01
N ASN A 416 18.39 -3.77 16.89
CA ASN A 416 18.89 -5.13 16.66
C ASN A 416 18.11 -5.86 15.55
N TYR A 417 16.78 -5.65 15.46
CA TYR A 417 15.98 -6.15 14.32
C TYR A 417 16.51 -5.60 13.00
N VAL A 418 16.70 -4.28 12.92
CA VAL A 418 17.14 -3.60 11.70
C VAL A 418 18.56 -4.04 11.32
N ALA A 419 19.51 -4.03 12.26
CA ALA A 419 20.89 -4.42 11.99
C ALA A 419 20.99 -5.85 11.45
N ARG A 420 20.28 -6.80 12.09
CA ARG A 420 20.25 -8.20 11.64
C ARG A 420 19.62 -8.32 10.25
N ALA A 421 18.47 -7.69 10.03
CA ALA A 421 17.74 -7.80 8.76
C ALA A 421 18.53 -7.19 7.59
N VAL A 422 19.18 -6.05 7.80
CA VAL A 422 20.04 -5.40 6.80
C VAL A 422 21.23 -6.31 6.43
N SER A 423 21.94 -6.84 7.40
CA SER A 423 23.09 -7.75 7.16
C SER A 423 22.65 -9.03 6.43
N ASP A 424 21.53 -9.63 6.83
CA ASP A 424 21.01 -10.84 6.19
C ASP A 424 20.51 -10.57 4.76
N MET A 425 19.95 -9.37 4.52
CA MET A 425 19.51 -8.95 3.20
C MET A 425 20.68 -8.66 2.26
N GLU A 426 21.74 -8.02 2.74
CA GLU A 426 22.99 -7.83 1.97
C GLU A 426 23.58 -9.17 1.52
N ASN A 427 23.65 -10.13 2.43
CA ASN A 427 24.13 -11.48 2.11
C ASN A 427 23.24 -12.17 1.05
N TYR A 428 21.92 -12.00 1.16
CA TYR A 428 20.97 -12.54 0.20
C TYR A 428 21.14 -11.92 -1.19
N VAL A 429 21.22 -10.58 -1.29
CA VAL A 429 21.44 -9.87 -2.56
C VAL A 429 22.76 -10.26 -3.21
N ASN A 430 23.83 -10.35 -2.43
CA ASN A 430 25.14 -10.79 -2.93
C ASN A 430 25.10 -12.23 -3.48
N ALA A 431 24.30 -13.11 -2.87
CA ALA A 431 24.12 -14.48 -3.37
C ALA A 431 23.31 -14.49 -4.67
N LEU A 432 22.22 -13.67 -4.75
CA LEU A 432 21.42 -13.54 -5.96
C LEU A 432 22.27 -13.07 -7.16
N ASN A 433 23.06 -12.01 -6.98
CA ASN A 433 23.89 -11.44 -8.03
C ASN A 433 24.93 -12.45 -8.54
N ARG A 434 25.57 -13.20 -7.64
CA ARG A 434 26.52 -14.25 -8.04
C ARG A 434 25.86 -15.35 -8.87
N ASP A 435 24.68 -15.78 -8.49
CA ASP A 435 23.95 -16.81 -9.25
C ASP A 435 23.54 -16.31 -10.65
N GLU A 436 23.11 -15.04 -10.75
CA GLU A 436 22.75 -14.41 -12.03
C GLU A 436 23.98 -14.23 -12.95
N GLU A 437 25.14 -13.82 -12.41
CA GLU A 437 26.40 -13.70 -13.16
C GLU A 437 26.92 -15.04 -13.70
N LEU A 438 26.76 -16.14 -12.94
CA LEU A 438 27.22 -17.47 -13.34
C LEU A 438 26.31 -18.11 -14.41
N SER A 439 25.11 -17.58 -14.61
CA SER A 439 24.11 -18.12 -15.56
C SER A 439 23.97 -17.33 -16.86
N GLY A 440 24.57 -16.15 -16.95
CA GLY A 440 24.59 -15.28 -18.15
C GLY A 440 25.81 -15.52 -18.98
#